data_00237b33f73c7ad0ebe8bb1306c3c038
#
_entry.id   00237b33f73c7ad0ebe8bb1306c3c038
#
_cell.length_a   1.000
_cell.length_b   1.000
_cell.length_c   1.000
_cell.angle_alpha   90.00
_cell.angle_beta   90.00
_cell.angle_gamma   90.00
#
_symmetry.space_group_name_H-M   'P 1'
#
loop_
_entity.id
_entity.type
_entity.pdbx_description
1 polymer ?
#
loop_
_entity_poly.entity_id
_entity_poly.type
_entity_poly.pdbx_seq_one_letter_code
_entity_poly.pdbx_strand_id
1 'polypeptide(L)'
;MYNHAPHDYICPICSGVNGIKNSQTLIRSQDIVYQDKLIAVFIASFFIKGSEGHLIVVPKQHYENLYDLPDNIGASIFQVSRHMATVMKRAYKCQGVTVLQNNEPASGQHAFHYHLHLFPRYPNDHLHQNMANKQETTTVQRLPFIQKIKARI
;
A
#
# COMPACT_ATOMS: atom_id res chain seq x y z
N MET A 1 -13.95 14.64 15.18
CA MET A 1 -12.62 14.08 14.85
C MET A 1 -12.80 12.59 14.67
N TYR A 2 -12.35 12.03 13.56
CA TYR A 2 -12.64 10.64 13.13
C TYR A 2 -11.40 9.75 13.29
N ASN A 3 -10.54 10.04 14.27
CA ASN A 3 -9.31 9.31 14.49
C ASN A 3 -9.53 8.23 15.56
N HIS A 4 -8.99 7.06 15.31
CA HIS A 4 -9.15 5.85 16.11
C HIS A 4 -7.83 5.28 16.63
N ALA A 5 -6.69 5.88 16.25
CA ALA A 5 -5.39 5.45 16.74
C ALA A 5 -5.32 5.57 18.27
N PRO A 6 -4.87 4.54 19.02
CA PRO A 6 -4.62 4.64 20.45
C PRO A 6 -3.61 5.75 20.78
N HIS A 7 -3.63 6.24 22.03
CA HIS A 7 -2.76 7.34 22.44
C HIS A 7 -1.25 7.06 22.24
N ASP A 8 -0.84 5.81 22.40
CA ASP A 8 0.53 5.31 22.26
C ASP A 8 0.79 4.58 20.93
N TYR A 9 0.00 4.88 19.91
CA TYR A 9 0.06 4.20 18.63
C TYR A 9 1.39 4.40 17.91
N ILE A 10 2.15 3.32 17.77
CA ILE A 10 3.36 3.29 16.94
C ILE A 10 2.93 2.90 15.52
N CYS A 11 2.89 3.89 14.65
CA CYS A 11 2.44 3.68 13.27
C CYS A 11 3.39 2.77 12.49
N PRO A 12 2.94 1.57 12.03
CA PRO A 12 3.78 0.65 11.28
C PRO A 12 4.21 1.20 9.91
N ILE A 13 3.38 2.05 9.30
CA ILE A 13 3.67 2.67 8.01
C ILE A 13 4.74 3.75 8.18
N CYS A 14 4.60 4.66 9.15
CA CYS A 14 5.64 5.65 9.45
C CYS A 14 6.97 4.97 9.76
N SER A 15 6.96 3.93 10.60
CA SER A 15 8.16 3.16 10.91
C SER A 15 8.82 2.58 9.66
N GLY A 16 8.06 1.89 8.83
CA GLY A 16 8.57 1.22 7.63
C GLY A 16 9.10 2.20 6.58
N VAL A 17 8.37 3.29 6.31
CA VAL A 17 8.77 4.30 5.32
C VAL A 17 10.02 5.06 5.75
N ASN A 18 10.21 5.29 7.05
CA ASN A 18 11.42 5.92 7.60
C ASN A 18 12.55 4.94 7.90
N GLY A 19 12.42 3.67 7.55
CA GLY A 19 13.46 2.65 7.75
C GLY A 19 13.68 2.25 9.21
N ILE A 20 12.74 2.58 10.10
CA ILE A 20 12.79 2.23 11.52
C ILE A 20 12.41 0.76 11.67
N LYS A 21 13.34 -0.06 12.15
CA LYS A 21 13.09 -1.48 12.42
C LYS A 21 12.53 -1.65 13.82
N ASN A 22 11.29 -2.13 13.91
CA ASN A 22 10.64 -2.52 15.16
C ASN A 22 9.67 -3.68 14.92
N SER A 23 9.05 -4.19 15.98
CA SER A 23 8.08 -5.30 15.89
C SER A 23 6.72 -4.89 15.32
N GLN A 24 6.45 -3.59 15.20
CA GLN A 24 5.16 -3.08 14.72
C GLN A 24 5.08 -3.01 13.19
N THR A 25 6.22 -3.03 12.48
CA THR A 25 6.23 -2.92 11.02
C THR A 25 6.84 -4.14 10.33
N LEU A 26 6.14 -4.61 9.29
CA LEU A 26 6.62 -5.64 8.36
C LEU A 26 7.27 -5.03 7.11
N ILE A 27 7.15 -3.70 6.93
CA ILE A 27 7.70 -2.97 5.79
C ILE A 27 9.21 -2.86 5.99
N ARG A 28 9.97 -3.18 4.95
CA ARG A 28 11.43 -3.03 4.90
C ARG A 28 11.82 -2.05 3.81
N SER A 29 12.97 -1.39 3.93
CA SER A 29 13.42 -0.39 2.96
C SER A 29 13.47 -0.93 1.52
N GLN A 30 13.77 -2.21 1.35
CA GLN A 30 13.77 -2.87 0.03
C GLN A 30 12.38 -3.01 -0.60
N ASP A 31 11.31 -3.04 0.21
CA ASP A 31 9.93 -3.14 -0.26
C ASP A 31 9.46 -1.84 -0.94
N ILE A 32 10.14 -0.72 -0.65
CA ILE A 32 9.83 0.58 -1.25
C ILE A 32 10.27 0.56 -2.72
N VAL A 33 9.30 0.70 -3.60
CA VAL A 33 9.50 0.68 -5.05
C VAL A 33 9.54 2.09 -5.66
N TYR A 34 8.92 3.07 -5.01
CA TYR A 34 8.93 4.48 -5.41
C TYR A 34 8.84 5.36 -4.16
N GLN A 35 9.52 6.51 -4.19
CA GLN A 35 9.29 7.58 -3.22
C GLN A 35 9.74 8.93 -3.78
N ASP A 36 9.05 9.97 -3.32
CA ASP A 36 9.43 11.37 -3.53
C ASP A 36 9.43 12.14 -2.19
N LYS A 37 9.29 13.46 -2.22
CA LYS A 37 9.25 14.28 -0.99
C LYS A 37 8.00 14.01 -0.14
N LEU A 38 6.87 13.68 -0.77
CA LEU A 38 5.55 13.62 -0.13
C LEU A 38 5.03 12.20 0.01
N ILE A 39 5.29 11.33 -0.96
CA ILE A 39 4.65 10.03 -1.14
C ILE A 39 5.69 8.91 -1.14
N ALA A 40 5.31 7.77 -0.59
CA ALA A 40 6.04 6.50 -0.75
C ALA A 40 5.09 5.42 -1.28
N VAL A 41 5.65 4.49 -2.06
CA VAL A 41 4.95 3.31 -2.57
C VAL A 41 5.76 2.07 -2.27
N PHE A 42 5.12 1.05 -1.73
CA PHE A 42 5.79 -0.21 -1.40
C PHE A 42 4.92 -1.42 -1.76
N ILE A 43 5.56 -2.58 -1.91
CA ILE A 43 4.87 -3.86 -2.04
C ILE A 43 4.24 -4.21 -0.70
N ALA A 44 2.96 -4.56 -0.68
CA ALA A 44 2.25 -4.94 0.52
C ALA A 44 2.88 -6.15 1.22
N SER A 45 2.89 -6.13 2.54
CA SER A 45 3.43 -7.22 3.37
C SER A 45 2.49 -8.41 3.48
N PHE A 46 1.25 -8.29 3.03
CA PHE A 46 0.27 -9.36 2.96
C PHE A 46 -0.14 -9.58 1.51
N PHE A 47 -0.11 -10.82 1.06
CA PHE A 47 -0.59 -11.17 -0.28
C PHE A 47 -2.01 -11.72 -0.22
N ILE A 48 -2.78 -11.39 -1.25
CA ILE A 48 -4.12 -11.90 -1.49
C ILE A 48 -4.02 -12.79 -2.72
N LYS A 49 -4.50 -14.02 -2.61
CA LYS A 49 -4.47 -14.99 -3.71
C LYS A 49 -5.12 -14.41 -4.97
N GLY A 50 -4.39 -14.45 -6.07
CA GLY A 50 -4.81 -13.90 -7.37
C GLY A 50 -4.52 -12.41 -7.55
N SER A 51 -3.99 -11.73 -6.53
CA SER A 51 -3.60 -10.30 -6.59
C SER A 51 -2.31 -10.04 -5.82
N GLU A 52 -1.39 -11.00 -5.87
CA GLU A 52 -0.09 -10.93 -5.19
C GLU A 52 0.73 -9.75 -5.69
N GLY A 53 1.53 -9.18 -4.81
CA GLY A 53 2.40 -8.05 -5.14
C GLY A 53 1.65 -6.73 -5.32
N HIS A 54 0.44 -6.59 -4.76
CA HIS A 54 -0.27 -5.33 -4.81
C HIS A 54 0.55 -4.22 -4.12
N LEU A 55 0.35 -2.99 -4.61
CA LEU A 55 1.06 -1.82 -4.12
C LEU A 55 0.24 -1.08 -3.08
N ILE A 56 0.94 -0.44 -2.15
CA ILE A 56 0.35 0.49 -1.19
C ILE A 56 0.99 1.86 -1.40
N VAL A 57 0.16 2.88 -1.63
CA VAL A 57 0.54 4.28 -1.79
C VAL A 57 0.19 5.03 -0.53
N VAL A 58 1.16 5.71 0.08
CA VAL A 58 0.99 6.41 1.35
C VAL A 58 1.62 7.81 1.32
N PRO A 59 1.08 8.78 2.04
CA PRO A 59 1.82 10.00 2.37
C PRO A 59 2.96 9.65 3.35
N LYS A 60 4.10 10.32 3.21
CA LYS A 60 5.23 10.16 4.16
C LYS A 60 4.94 10.81 5.50
N GLN A 61 4.22 11.93 5.49
CA GLN A 61 3.68 12.53 6.69
C GLN A 61 2.48 11.72 7.19
N HIS A 62 2.34 11.61 8.50
CA HIS A 62 1.24 10.88 9.11
C HIS A 62 -0.08 11.63 8.98
N TYR A 63 -1.06 10.99 8.35
CA TYR A 63 -2.49 11.33 8.36
C TYR A 63 -3.25 10.03 8.59
N GLU A 64 -4.21 10.00 9.47
CA GLU A 64 -4.89 8.75 9.80
C GLU A 64 -5.86 8.32 8.70
N ASN A 65 -6.62 9.26 8.16
CA ASN A 65 -7.70 8.98 7.23
C ASN A 65 -7.82 10.04 6.13
N LEU A 66 -8.80 9.88 5.25
CA LEU A 66 -9.07 10.77 4.12
C LEU A 66 -9.45 12.19 4.57
N TYR A 67 -10.14 12.31 5.71
CA TYR A 67 -10.73 13.58 6.16
C TYR A 67 -9.69 14.59 6.63
N ASP A 68 -8.53 14.10 7.07
CA ASP A 68 -7.41 14.93 7.57
C ASP A 68 -6.38 15.23 6.47
N LEU A 69 -6.59 14.70 5.27
CA LEU A 69 -5.61 14.77 4.18
C LEU A 69 -5.66 16.16 3.51
N PRO A 70 -4.56 16.94 3.50
CA PRO A 70 -4.51 18.18 2.73
C PRO A 70 -4.71 17.94 1.24
N ASP A 71 -5.37 18.87 0.54
CA ASP A 71 -5.70 18.75 -0.88
C ASP A 71 -4.47 18.46 -1.75
N ASN A 72 -3.34 19.12 -1.50
CA ASN A 72 -2.11 18.92 -2.25
C ASN A 72 -1.51 17.52 -2.04
N ILE A 73 -1.67 16.94 -0.85
CA ILE A 73 -1.25 15.55 -0.57
C ILE A 73 -2.18 14.57 -1.25
N GLY A 74 -3.50 14.79 -1.17
CA GLY A 74 -4.49 13.99 -1.91
C GLY A 74 -4.24 13.99 -3.42
N ALA A 75 -3.98 15.15 -3.99
CA ALA A 75 -3.62 15.28 -5.42
C ALA A 75 -2.34 14.50 -5.76
N SER A 76 -1.31 14.61 -4.93
CA SER A 76 -0.04 13.90 -5.13
C SER A 76 -0.22 12.38 -5.04
N ILE A 77 -1.00 11.88 -4.06
CA ILE A 77 -1.34 10.46 -3.95
C ILE A 77 -2.01 9.97 -5.24
N PHE A 78 -2.98 10.71 -5.75
CA PHE A 78 -3.71 10.31 -6.95
C PHE A 78 -2.82 10.30 -8.21
N GLN A 79 -1.94 11.30 -8.38
CA GLN A 79 -0.97 11.35 -9.47
C GLN A 79 0.00 10.17 -9.43
N VAL A 80 0.57 9.87 -8.25
CA VAL A 80 1.48 8.73 -8.06
C VAL A 80 0.73 7.41 -8.27
N SER A 81 -0.50 7.28 -7.76
CA SER A 81 -1.33 6.09 -7.96
C SER A 81 -1.61 5.79 -9.42
N ARG A 82 -1.95 6.82 -10.22
CA ARG A 82 -2.14 6.70 -11.68
C ARG A 82 -0.86 6.23 -12.37
N HIS A 83 0.29 6.82 -12.01
CA HIS A 83 1.59 6.41 -12.56
C HIS A 83 1.89 4.95 -12.22
N MET A 84 1.79 4.58 -10.94
CA MET A 84 2.10 3.24 -10.46
C MET A 84 1.11 2.17 -10.97
N ALA A 85 -0.15 2.51 -11.20
CA ALA A 85 -1.10 1.63 -11.87
C ALA A 85 -0.66 1.30 -13.31
N THR A 86 -0.16 2.29 -14.05
CA THR A 86 0.39 2.09 -15.40
C THR A 86 1.65 1.21 -15.37
N VAL A 87 2.56 1.47 -14.41
CA VAL A 87 3.75 0.63 -14.18
C VAL A 87 3.33 -0.81 -13.87
N MET A 88 2.37 -1.00 -12.96
CA MET A 88 1.85 -2.31 -12.58
C MET A 88 1.29 -3.08 -13.79
N LYS A 89 0.49 -2.44 -14.65
CA LYS A 89 -0.03 -3.08 -15.86
C LYS A 89 1.09 -3.58 -16.77
N ARG A 90 2.17 -2.82 -16.92
CA ARG A 90 3.34 -3.21 -17.73
C ARG A 90 4.16 -4.33 -17.07
N ALA A 91 4.35 -4.24 -15.74
CA ALA A 91 5.17 -5.17 -14.96
C ALA A 91 4.52 -6.54 -14.78
N TYR A 92 3.23 -6.57 -14.47
CA TYR A 92 2.51 -7.79 -14.12
C TYR A 92 1.64 -8.33 -15.26
N LYS A 93 1.47 -7.57 -16.35
CA LYS A 93 0.56 -7.92 -17.45
C LYS A 93 -0.89 -8.12 -16.99
N CYS A 94 -1.28 -7.47 -15.87
CA CYS A 94 -2.62 -7.55 -15.33
C CYS A 94 -3.64 -6.87 -16.26
N GLN A 95 -4.89 -7.36 -16.26
CA GLN A 95 -5.93 -6.86 -17.16
C GLN A 95 -6.66 -5.63 -16.61
N GLY A 96 -6.63 -5.43 -15.30
CA GLY A 96 -7.20 -4.27 -14.62
C GLY A 96 -6.40 -3.89 -13.38
N VAL A 97 -6.77 -2.78 -12.76
CA VAL A 97 -6.28 -2.36 -11.44
C VAL A 97 -7.48 -1.92 -10.62
N THR A 98 -7.64 -2.49 -9.42
CA THR A 98 -8.59 -1.98 -8.43
C THR A 98 -7.87 -1.03 -7.50
N VAL A 99 -8.46 0.14 -7.31
CA VAL A 99 -8.03 1.14 -6.34
C VAL A 99 -8.95 1.05 -5.13
N LEU A 100 -8.42 0.84 -3.94
CA LEU A 100 -9.19 0.70 -2.71
C LEU A 100 -8.55 1.50 -1.58
N GLN A 101 -9.36 2.22 -0.83
CA GLN A 101 -8.95 2.96 0.36
C GLN A 101 -10.06 2.82 1.42
N ASN A 102 -9.69 2.53 2.64
CA ASN A 102 -10.60 2.35 3.77
C ASN A 102 -10.32 3.43 4.82
N ASN A 103 -11.37 4.03 5.34
CA ASN A 103 -11.30 4.96 6.47
C ASN A 103 -12.05 4.37 7.64
N GLU A 104 -11.44 4.44 8.81
CA GLU A 104 -12.03 3.99 10.06
C GLU A 104 -12.23 2.47 10.17
N PRO A 105 -12.29 1.90 11.40
CA PRO A 105 -12.43 0.46 11.59
C PRO A 105 -13.68 -0.16 10.93
N ALA A 106 -14.79 0.58 10.89
CA ALA A 106 -16.03 0.09 10.30
C ALA A 106 -15.93 -0.21 8.81
N SER A 107 -14.99 0.43 8.09
CA SER A 107 -14.69 0.13 6.69
C SER A 107 -13.52 -0.85 6.50
N GLY A 108 -12.92 -1.33 7.60
CA GLY A 108 -11.82 -2.29 7.57
C GLY A 108 -10.43 -1.64 7.53
N GLN A 109 -10.28 -0.41 7.98
CA GLN A 109 -8.96 0.19 8.20
C GLN A 109 -8.29 -0.48 9.41
N HIS A 110 -7.12 -1.08 9.22
CA HIS A 110 -6.37 -1.74 10.30
C HIS A 110 -5.12 -0.98 10.72
N ALA A 111 -4.48 -0.26 9.81
CA ALA A 111 -3.38 0.65 10.12
C ALA A 111 -3.92 2.08 10.11
N PHE A 112 -3.79 2.78 11.23
CA PHE A 112 -4.24 4.15 11.38
C PHE A 112 -3.24 5.13 10.78
N HIS A 113 -3.13 5.04 9.47
CA HIS A 113 -2.37 5.90 8.57
C HIS A 113 -3.01 5.75 7.19
N TYR A 114 -3.29 6.85 6.53
CA TYR A 114 -3.89 6.84 5.19
C TYR A 114 -3.07 5.96 4.24
N HIS A 115 -3.69 4.97 3.66
CA HIS A 115 -3.06 4.10 2.69
C HIS A 115 -4.05 3.70 1.60
N LEU A 116 -3.60 3.80 0.35
CA LEU A 116 -4.37 3.46 -0.81
C LEU A 116 -3.76 2.23 -1.47
N HIS A 117 -4.58 1.21 -1.67
CA HIS A 117 -4.19 -0.04 -2.31
C HIS A 117 -4.38 0.01 -3.83
N LEU A 118 -3.41 -0.50 -4.58
CA LEU A 118 -3.51 -0.80 -6.01
C LEU A 118 -3.39 -2.31 -6.20
N PHE A 119 -4.50 -2.97 -6.51
CA PHE A 119 -4.52 -4.41 -6.74
C PHE A 119 -4.42 -4.74 -8.22
N PRO A 120 -3.45 -5.58 -8.66
CA PRO A 120 -3.46 -6.12 -10.01
C PRO A 120 -4.63 -7.08 -10.16
N ARG A 121 -5.39 -6.95 -11.26
CA ARG A 121 -6.59 -7.74 -11.49
C ARG A 121 -6.44 -8.64 -12.70
N TYR A 122 -6.92 -9.88 -12.54
CA TYR A 122 -6.95 -10.90 -13.56
C TYR A 122 -8.35 -11.51 -13.65
N PRO A 123 -8.75 -12.12 -14.79
CA PRO A 123 -10.02 -12.81 -14.88
C PRO A 123 -10.11 -13.90 -13.82
N ASN A 124 -11.21 -13.96 -13.12
CA ASN A 124 -11.50 -14.97 -12.08
C ASN A 124 -10.51 -14.94 -10.89
N ASP A 125 -9.89 -13.81 -10.58
CA ASP A 125 -8.98 -13.66 -9.45
C ASP A 125 -9.67 -13.71 -8.08
N HIS A 126 -11.00 -13.52 -8.05
CA HIS A 126 -11.81 -13.56 -6.83
C HIS A 126 -11.32 -12.64 -5.70
N LEU A 127 -10.75 -11.47 -6.02
CA LEU A 127 -10.12 -10.56 -5.05
C LEU A 127 -10.95 -10.37 -3.79
N HIS A 128 -12.23 -10.00 -3.93
CA HIS A 128 -13.08 -9.67 -2.77
C HIS A 128 -13.32 -10.87 -1.85
N GLN A 129 -13.43 -12.07 -2.41
CA GLN A 129 -13.59 -13.30 -1.65
C GLN A 129 -12.30 -13.71 -0.93
N ASN A 130 -11.15 -13.44 -1.57
CA ASN A 130 -9.83 -13.80 -1.06
C ASN A 130 -9.27 -12.78 -0.04
N MET A 131 -9.84 -11.57 0.06
CA MET A 131 -9.35 -10.52 0.97
C MET A 131 -9.35 -10.96 2.45
N ALA A 132 -10.33 -11.76 2.88
CA ALA A 132 -10.39 -12.28 4.23
C ALA A 132 -9.26 -13.29 4.55
N ASN A 133 -8.67 -13.91 3.52
CA ASN A 133 -7.64 -14.95 3.63
C ASN A 133 -6.25 -14.43 3.23
N LYS A 134 -5.97 -13.15 3.48
CA LYS A 134 -4.65 -12.56 3.22
C LYS A 134 -3.56 -13.27 4.02
N GLN A 135 -2.40 -13.48 3.40
CA GLN A 135 -1.26 -14.18 4.01
C GLN A 135 -0.08 -13.23 4.18
N GLU A 136 0.50 -13.22 5.38
CA GLU A 136 1.75 -12.51 5.63
C GLU A 136 2.88 -13.09 4.78
N THR A 137 3.73 -12.22 4.24
CA THR A 137 4.83 -12.60 3.36
C THR A 137 6.17 -12.18 3.91
N THR A 138 7.18 -12.99 3.63
CA THR A 138 8.58 -12.66 3.87
C THR A 138 9.10 -11.67 2.83
N THR A 139 10.21 -11.01 3.12
CA THR A 139 10.91 -10.14 2.15
C THR A 139 11.35 -10.91 0.90
N VAL A 140 11.71 -12.18 1.05
CA VAL A 140 12.09 -13.05 -0.07
C VAL A 140 10.91 -13.28 -1.03
N GLN A 141 9.73 -13.52 -0.50
CA GLN A 141 8.53 -13.69 -1.33
C GLN A 141 8.12 -12.41 -2.07
N ARG A 142 8.39 -11.23 -1.51
CA ARG A 142 8.12 -9.93 -2.14
C ARG A 142 9.12 -9.55 -3.24
N LEU A 143 10.35 -10.07 -3.16
CA LEU A 143 11.47 -9.66 -4.04
C LEU A 143 11.17 -9.75 -5.54
N PRO A 144 10.54 -10.81 -6.09
CA PRO A 144 10.22 -10.88 -7.51
C PRO A 144 9.28 -9.75 -7.98
N PHE A 145 8.34 -9.35 -7.13
CA PHE A 145 7.39 -8.26 -7.42
C PHE A 145 8.08 -6.91 -7.38
N ILE A 146 8.97 -6.69 -6.39
CA ILE A 146 9.82 -5.49 -6.30
C ILE A 146 10.64 -5.31 -7.57
N GLN A 147 11.31 -6.37 -8.02
CA GLN A 147 12.16 -6.34 -9.22
C GLN A 147 11.34 -6.03 -10.49
N LYS A 148 10.17 -6.67 -10.65
CA LYS A 148 9.29 -6.42 -11.79
C LYS A 148 8.82 -4.98 -11.87
N ILE A 149 8.43 -4.39 -10.72
CA ILE A 149 7.98 -2.99 -10.66
C ILE A 149 9.15 -2.05 -10.95
N LYS A 150 10.28 -2.21 -10.24
CA LYS A 150 11.45 -1.33 -10.41
C LYS A 150 12.02 -1.34 -11.84
N ALA A 151 11.88 -2.44 -12.55
CA ALA A 151 12.30 -2.53 -13.96
C ALA A 151 11.38 -1.78 -14.94
N ARG A 152 10.29 -1.16 -14.47
CA ARG A 152 9.28 -0.49 -15.31
C ARG A 152 8.94 0.95 -14.87
N ILE A 153 9.57 1.44 -13.81
CA ILE A 153 9.49 2.84 -13.36
C ILE A 153 10.26 3.77 -14.29
#